data_7232ebef226ec10fe4d23e218e3835d9
#
_entry.id   7232ebef226ec10fe4d23e218e3835d9
#
_cell.length_a   1.000
_cell.length_b   1.000
_cell.length_c   1.000
_cell.angle_alpha   90.00
_cell.angle_beta   90.00
_cell.angle_gamma   90.00
#
_symmetry.space_group_name_H-M   'P 1'
#
loop_
_entity.id
_entity.type
_entity.pdbx_description
1 polymer ?
#
loop_
_entity_poly.entity_id
_entity_poly.type
_entity_poly.pdbx_seq_one_letter_code
_entity_poly.pdbx_strand_id
1 'polypeptide(L)'
;MSESITFDLPIAGMTCASCAGRVERALSKVVGATAVSVNLATEQARVQAPADSLPALMEAVQNAGYSVPQHSLELSIDGMTCASCVGRVERALNKVPGVKSVSVNLANERAHLELLGQIDPQSLLAAVTKAGYSASVWQAEQPQTDSQHTRLHRERWALLAAIALALPLVLPMLLQPFGVHWMLPAWVQLALATPVQFIFGARFYVAAWKALRAGAGNMDLLVALGTSAGYGLSLYEWATAAGRMPHLYFEASAVVIALVLLGKYLESRAKRQTASAIRALEALRPERAVQVIDGREQ
;
A
#
# COMPACT_ATOMS: atom_id res chain seq x y z
N MET A 1 -30.83 -6.16 5.24
CA MET A 1 -31.27 -5.43 4.03
C MET A 1 -29.99 -4.98 3.37
N SER A 2 -29.60 -5.60 2.24
CA SER A 2 -28.42 -5.22 1.48
C SER A 2 -28.66 -3.84 0.88
N GLU A 3 -27.73 -2.94 1.12
CA GLU A 3 -27.75 -1.56 0.61
C GLU A 3 -27.71 -1.62 -0.93
N SER A 4 -28.75 -1.08 -1.58
CA SER A 4 -28.82 -1.02 -3.04
C SER A 4 -27.91 0.12 -3.52
N ILE A 5 -27.04 -0.16 -4.45
CA ILE A 5 -26.16 0.82 -5.08
C ILE A 5 -26.53 0.99 -6.55
N THR A 6 -26.15 2.12 -7.13
CA THR A 6 -26.35 2.39 -8.55
C THR A 6 -25.11 1.97 -9.33
N PHE A 7 -25.29 1.09 -10.31
CA PHE A 7 -24.26 0.71 -11.27
C PHE A 7 -24.48 1.48 -12.58
N ASP A 8 -23.45 2.12 -13.08
CA ASP A 8 -23.38 2.67 -14.43
C ASP A 8 -22.49 1.75 -15.29
N LEU A 9 -23.11 0.88 -16.09
CA LEU A 9 -22.42 -0.12 -16.89
C LEU A 9 -22.32 0.36 -18.35
N PRO A 10 -21.13 0.53 -18.92
CA PRO A 10 -20.97 0.74 -20.36
C PRO A 10 -21.31 -0.55 -21.08
N ILE A 11 -22.09 -0.44 -22.15
CA ILE A 11 -22.53 -1.60 -22.95
C ILE A 11 -22.02 -1.44 -24.37
N ALA A 12 -21.09 -2.28 -24.76
CA ALA A 12 -20.58 -2.29 -26.12
C ALA A 12 -21.45 -3.17 -27.05
N GLY A 13 -21.60 -2.72 -28.30
CA GLY A 13 -22.28 -3.47 -29.36
C GLY A 13 -23.77 -3.07 -29.57
N MET A 14 -24.26 -2.04 -28.86
CA MET A 14 -25.60 -1.50 -29.12
C MET A 14 -25.59 -0.58 -30.34
N THR A 15 -26.46 -0.87 -31.32
CA THR A 15 -26.54 -0.08 -32.57
C THR A 15 -27.89 0.57 -32.80
N CYS A 16 -28.93 0.17 -32.06
CA CYS A 16 -30.31 0.64 -32.28
C CYS A 16 -31.12 0.58 -30.98
N ALA A 17 -32.28 1.24 -30.98
CA ALA A 17 -33.18 1.28 -29.84
C ALA A 17 -33.70 -0.13 -29.40
N SER A 18 -33.83 -1.07 -30.35
CA SER A 18 -34.21 -2.44 -30.03
C SER A 18 -33.11 -3.18 -29.28
N CYS A 19 -31.81 -2.82 -29.50
CA CYS A 19 -30.69 -3.33 -28.74
C CYS A 19 -30.77 -2.82 -27.30
N ALA A 20 -30.96 -1.54 -27.08
CA ALA A 20 -31.12 -0.95 -25.76
C ALA A 20 -32.29 -1.61 -24.98
N GLY A 21 -33.45 -1.78 -25.62
CA GLY A 21 -34.59 -2.46 -25.00
C GLY A 21 -34.35 -3.97 -24.71
N ARG A 22 -33.42 -4.62 -25.45
CA ARG A 22 -33.02 -6.01 -25.14
C ARG A 22 -32.15 -6.08 -23.91
N VAL A 23 -31.15 -5.19 -23.81
CA VAL A 23 -30.27 -5.07 -22.62
C VAL A 23 -31.11 -4.71 -21.38
N GLU A 24 -32.01 -3.72 -21.51
CA GLU A 24 -32.88 -3.29 -20.41
C GLU A 24 -33.75 -4.44 -19.86
N ARG A 25 -34.37 -5.23 -20.74
CA ARG A 25 -35.13 -6.42 -20.35
C ARG A 25 -34.27 -7.52 -19.74
N ALA A 26 -33.03 -7.68 -20.17
CA ALA A 26 -32.10 -8.66 -19.61
C ALA A 26 -31.68 -8.25 -18.19
N LEU A 27 -31.32 -7.00 -17.99
CA LEU A 27 -30.93 -6.46 -16.70
C LEU A 27 -32.09 -6.45 -15.69
N SER A 28 -33.31 -6.14 -16.14
CA SER A 28 -34.51 -6.14 -15.27
C SER A 28 -34.91 -7.53 -14.76
N LYS A 29 -34.38 -8.61 -15.34
CA LYS A 29 -34.60 -9.98 -14.87
C LYS A 29 -33.63 -10.40 -13.74
N VAL A 30 -32.59 -9.64 -13.49
CA VAL A 30 -31.62 -9.95 -12.45
C VAL A 30 -32.28 -9.72 -11.08
N VAL A 31 -32.13 -10.67 -10.17
CA VAL A 31 -32.72 -10.61 -8.84
C VAL A 31 -32.19 -9.41 -8.06
N GLY A 32 -33.09 -8.57 -7.58
CA GLY A 32 -32.76 -7.35 -6.84
C GLY A 32 -32.45 -6.14 -7.71
N ALA A 33 -32.46 -6.28 -9.03
CA ALA A 33 -32.31 -5.13 -9.94
C ALA A 33 -33.58 -4.29 -9.99
N THR A 34 -33.43 -2.98 -9.78
CA THR A 34 -34.51 -1.99 -9.83
C THR A 34 -34.03 -0.76 -10.61
N ALA A 35 -34.96 0.08 -11.07
CA ALA A 35 -34.65 1.32 -11.78
C ALA A 35 -33.65 1.14 -12.95
N VAL A 36 -33.89 0.12 -13.78
CA VAL A 36 -33.08 -0.15 -14.97
C VAL A 36 -33.39 0.87 -16.07
N SER A 37 -32.38 1.52 -16.60
CA SER A 37 -32.47 2.45 -17.74
C SER A 37 -31.27 2.30 -18.64
N VAL A 38 -31.50 2.17 -19.94
CA VAL A 38 -30.43 2.03 -20.95
C VAL A 38 -30.47 3.21 -21.90
N ASN A 39 -29.34 3.91 -22.00
CA ASN A 39 -29.17 5.04 -22.89
C ASN A 39 -28.29 4.63 -24.09
N LEU A 40 -28.87 4.58 -25.28
CA LEU A 40 -28.15 4.22 -26.49
C LEU A 40 -27.12 5.28 -26.90
N ALA A 41 -27.40 6.57 -26.68
CA ALA A 41 -26.52 7.65 -27.13
C ALA A 41 -25.20 7.71 -26.28
N THR A 42 -25.27 7.34 -25.03
CA THR A 42 -24.10 7.27 -24.14
C THR A 42 -23.55 5.85 -24.01
N GLU A 43 -24.20 4.87 -24.64
CA GLU A 43 -23.87 3.44 -24.51
C GLU A 43 -23.78 2.95 -23.06
N GLN A 44 -24.63 3.49 -22.18
CA GLN A 44 -24.62 3.17 -20.74
C GLN A 44 -25.96 2.58 -20.30
N ALA A 45 -25.87 1.59 -19.41
CA ALA A 45 -27.00 1.06 -18.65
C ALA A 45 -26.85 1.47 -17.19
N ARG A 46 -27.87 2.10 -16.62
CA ARG A 46 -27.96 2.45 -15.20
C ARG A 46 -28.91 1.48 -14.52
N VAL A 47 -28.44 0.84 -13.44
CA VAL A 47 -29.19 -0.18 -12.69
C VAL A 47 -29.00 0.04 -11.20
N GLN A 48 -30.08 0.02 -10.42
CA GLN A 48 -30.00 -0.08 -8.97
C GLN A 48 -30.11 -1.55 -8.57
N ALA A 49 -29.09 -2.06 -7.85
CA ALA A 49 -29.04 -3.45 -7.42
C ALA A 49 -28.19 -3.60 -6.15
N PRO A 50 -28.28 -4.72 -5.42
CA PRO A 50 -27.36 -5.05 -4.35
C PRO A 50 -25.89 -5.06 -4.82
N ALA A 51 -24.96 -4.71 -3.92
CA ALA A 51 -23.52 -4.57 -4.27
C ALA A 51 -22.91 -5.88 -4.84
N ASP A 52 -23.43 -7.02 -4.47
CA ASP A 52 -23.00 -8.36 -4.90
C ASP A 52 -23.62 -8.82 -6.23
N SER A 53 -24.55 -8.04 -6.81
CA SER A 53 -25.27 -8.39 -8.05
C SER A 53 -24.46 -8.15 -9.32
N LEU A 54 -23.30 -7.50 -9.23
CA LEU A 54 -22.49 -7.13 -10.41
C LEU A 54 -22.15 -8.30 -11.34
N PRO A 55 -21.73 -9.49 -10.86
CA PRO A 55 -21.48 -10.63 -11.74
C PRO A 55 -22.74 -11.08 -12.51
N ALA A 56 -23.90 -11.08 -11.84
CA ALA A 56 -25.17 -11.47 -12.45
C ALA A 56 -25.64 -10.43 -13.50
N LEU A 57 -25.41 -9.15 -13.24
CA LEU A 57 -25.71 -8.08 -14.22
C LEU A 57 -24.83 -8.23 -15.47
N MET A 58 -23.54 -8.55 -15.31
CA MET A 58 -22.63 -8.82 -16.45
C MET A 58 -23.05 -10.02 -17.25
N GLU A 59 -23.39 -11.13 -16.59
CA GLU A 59 -23.84 -12.35 -17.24
C GLU A 59 -25.13 -12.09 -18.03
N ALA A 60 -26.07 -11.31 -17.47
CA ALA A 60 -27.28 -10.92 -18.17
C ALA A 60 -27.01 -10.10 -19.44
N VAL A 61 -26.03 -9.19 -19.43
CA VAL A 61 -25.60 -8.44 -20.61
C VAL A 61 -24.97 -9.36 -21.65
N GLN A 62 -24.09 -10.28 -21.25
CA GLN A 62 -23.43 -11.22 -22.13
C GLN A 62 -24.44 -12.18 -22.76
N ASN A 63 -25.39 -12.72 -21.99
CA ASN A 63 -26.45 -13.59 -22.47
C ASN A 63 -27.41 -12.87 -23.43
N ALA A 64 -27.52 -11.55 -23.33
CA ALA A 64 -28.26 -10.72 -24.29
C ALA A 64 -27.47 -10.47 -25.60
N GLY A 65 -26.21 -10.91 -25.70
CA GLY A 65 -25.35 -10.78 -26.87
C GLY A 65 -24.53 -9.49 -26.93
N TYR A 66 -24.35 -8.84 -25.79
CA TYR A 66 -23.56 -7.60 -25.65
C TYR A 66 -22.39 -7.80 -24.70
N SER A 67 -21.47 -6.84 -24.64
CA SER A 67 -20.33 -6.91 -23.72
C SER A 67 -20.20 -5.65 -22.85
N VAL A 68 -19.70 -5.83 -21.63
CA VAL A 68 -19.30 -4.74 -20.77
C VAL A 68 -17.79 -4.56 -20.95
N PRO A 69 -17.33 -3.42 -21.51
CA PRO A 69 -15.90 -3.15 -21.63
C PRO A 69 -15.22 -3.17 -20.28
N GLN A 70 -14.11 -3.87 -20.20
CA GLN A 70 -13.26 -3.91 -19.00
C GLN A 70 -12.05 -3.01 -19.24
N HIS A 71 -11.71 -2.23 -18.25
CA HIS A 71 -10.51 -1.39 -18.26
C HIS A 71 -9.59 -1.82 -17.12
N SER A 72 -8.30 -1.83 -17.36
CA SER A 72 -7.31 -1.99 -16.31
C SER A 72 -6.77 -0.64 -15.88
N LEU A 73 -6.61 -0.46 -14.58
CA LEU A 73 -5.98 0.72 -13.98
C LEU A 73 -4.91 0.27 -13.00
N GLU A 74 -3.77 0.94 -13.04
CA GLU A 74 -2.74 0.74 -12.02
C GLU A 74 -2.67 1.94 -11.08
N LEU A 75 -2.59 1.66 -9.79
CA LEU A 75 -2.33 2.65 -8.76
C LEU A 75 -0.97 2.40 -8.13
N SER A 76 -0.20 3.46 -7.91
CA SER A 76 0.96 3.44 -7.02
C SER A 76 0.47 3.70 -5.60
N ILE A 77 0.88 2.85 -4.63
CA ILE A 77 0.41 2.92 -3.25
C ILE A 77 1.60 3.02 -2.31
N ASP A 78 1.71 4.16 -1.64
CA ASP A 78 2.77 4.43 -0.68
C ASP A 78 2.38 4.04 0.74
N GLY A 79 3.38 3.55 1.50
CA GLY A 79 3.26 3.28 2.94
C GLY A 79 2.84 1.84 3.27
N MET A 80 2.79 0.93 2.31
CA MET A 80 2.63 -0.50 2.59
C MET A 80 3.94 -1.09 3.10
N THR A 81 3.90 -1.77 4.25
CA THR A 81 5.11 -2.30 4.89
C THR A 81 5.07 -3.81 5.11
N CYS A 82 3.92 -4.45 4.94
CA CYS A 82 3.74 -5.87 5.20
C CYS A 82 2.53 -6.46 4.47
N ALA A 83 2.41 -7.77 4.46
CA ALA A 83 1.30 -8.47 3.80
C ALA A 83 -0.10 -8.08 4.35
N SER A 84 -0.20 -7.75 5.64
CA SER A 84 -1.48 -7.27 6.21
C SER A 84 -1.90 -5.91 5.65
N CYS A 85 -0.94 -5.08 5.24
CA CYS A 85 -1.21 -3.82 4.54
C CYS A 85 -1.82 -4.08 3.16
N VAL A 86 -1.25 -5.04 2.41
CA VAL A 86 -1.78 -5.49 1.10
C VAL A 86 -3.24 -5.89 1.22
N GLY A 87 -3.55 -6.85 2.09
CA GLY A 87 -4.93 -7.33 2.24
C GLY A 87 -5.92 -6.26 2.73
N ARG A 88 -5.44 -5.18 3.37
CA ARG A 88 -6.28 -4.05 3.75
C ARG A 88 -6.61 -3.16 2.56
N VAL A 89 -5.61 -2.86 1.74
CA VAL A 89 -5.79 -2.08 0.51
C VAL A 89 -6.72 -2.82 -0.44
N GLU A 90 -6.49 -4.13 -0.67
CA GLU A 90 -7.36 -4.97 -1.51
C GLU A 90 -8.80 -4.94 -1.03
N ARG A 91 -9.04 -5.13 0.27
CA ARG A 91 -10.40 -5.06 0.84
C ARG A 91 -11.04 -3.68 0.71
N ALA A 92 -10.26 -2.61 0.78
CA ALA A 92 -10.78 -1.26 0.62
C ALA A 92 -11.18 -0.97 -0.83
N LEU A 93 -10.35 -1.37 -1.78
CA LEU A 93 -10.59 -1.19 -3.21
C LEU A 93 -11.71 -2.09 -3.73
N ASN A 94 -11.80 -3.35 -3.26
CA ASN A 94 -12.90 -4.26 -3.63
C ASN A 94 -14.29 -3.80 -3.14
N LYS A 95 -14.35 -2.84 -2.21
CA LYS A 95 -15.62 -2.23 -1.77
C LYS A 95 -16.09 -1.10 -2.68
N VAL A 96 -15.25 -0.62 -3.59
CA VAL A 96 -15.62 0.46 -4.51
C VAL A 96 -16.50 -0.13 -5.62
N PRO A 97 -17.70 0.43 -5.84
CA PRO A 97 -18.59 -0.05 -6.88
C PRO A 97 -17.93 0.00 -8.26
N GLY A 98 -18.09 -1.09 -9.03
CA GLY A 98 -17.49 -1.20 -10.37
C GLY A 98 -16.06 -1.78 -10.38
N VAL A 99 -15.43 -2.04 -9.26
CA VAL A 99 -14.18 -2.80 -9.19
C VAL A 99 -14.51 -4.29 -9.29
N LYS A 100 -13.98 -4.95 -10.32
CA LYS A 100 -14.16 -6.39 -10.58
C LYS A 100 -13.14 -7.22 -9.80
N SER A 101 -11.88 -6.85 -9.90
CA SER A 101 -10.78 -7.52 -9.22
C SER A 101 -9.68 -6.54 -8.85
N VAL A 102 -8.98 -6.84 -7.78
CA VAL A 102 -7.82 -6.08 -7.30
C VAL A 102 -6.71 -7.05 -6.97
N SER A 103 -5.51 -6.77 -7.45
CA SER A 103 -4.29 -7.46 -7.09
C SER A 103 -3.24 -6.45 -6.67
N VAL A 104 -2.81 -6.52 -5.40
CA VAL A 104 -1.81 -5.59 -4.85
C VAL A 104 -0.48 -6.29 -4.70
N ASN A 105 0.55 -5.72 -5.31
CA ASN A 105 1.91 -6.20 -5.24
C ASN A 105 2.75 -5.32 -4.31
N LEU A 106 3.15 -5.89 -3.16
CA LEU A 106 3.98 -5.20 -2.17
C LEU A 106 5.38 -4.87 -2.70
N ALA A 107 5.94 -5.67 -3.63
CA ALA A 107 7.31 -5.50 -4.08
C ALA A 107 7.50 -4.26 -4.96
N ASN A 108 6.53 -3.97 -5.82
CA ASN A 108 6.54 -2.80 -6.69
C ASN A 108 5.64 -1.65 -6.19
N GLU A 109 4.99 -1.85 -5.04
CA GLU A 109 4.06 -0.89 -4.42
C GLU A 109 2.90 -0.48 -5.35
N ARG A 110 2.40 -1.44 -6.17
CA ARG A 110 1.32 -1.21 -7.14
C ARG A 110 0.09 -2.05 -6.84
N ALA A 111 -1.06 -1.47 -7.13
CA ALA A 111 -2.32 -2.18 -7.24
C ALA A 111 -2.75 -2.22 -8.70
N HIS A 112 -2.98 -3.40 -9.23
CA HIS A 112 -3.62 -3.62 -10.52
C HIS A 112 -5.10 -3.86 -10.28
N LEU A 113 -5.94 -3.05 -10.95
CA LEU A 113 -7.38 -3.12 -10.84
C LEU A 113 -7.98 -3.46 -12.19
N GLU A 114 -8.92 -4.40 -12.20
CA GLU A 114 -9.84 -4.60 -13.30
C GLU A 114 -11.15 -3.88 -12.98
N LEU A 115 -11.50 -2.92 -13.81
CA LEU A 115 -12.65 -2.04 -13.63
C LEU A 115 -13.72 -2.34 -14.66
N LEU A 116 -14.97 -2.25 -14.24
CA LEU A 116 -16.15 -2.35 -15.10
C LEU A 116 -16.70 -0.96 -15.31
N GLY A 117 -16.58 -0.49 -16.55
CA GLY A 117 -16.98 0.87 -16.89
C GLY A 117 -15.97 1.94 -16.48
N GLN A 118 -16.39 3.19 -16.67
CA GLN A 118 -15.60 4.35 -16.26
C GLN A 118 -15.83 4.62 -14.77
N ILE A 119 -14.82 4.35 -13.96
CA ILE A 119 -14.82 4.71 -12.54
C ILE A 119 -13.96 5.95 -12.39
N ASP A 120 -14.46 6.94 -11.64
CA ASP A 120 -13.66 8.09 -11.28
C ASP A 120 -12.46 7.64 -10.43
N PRO A 121 -11.22 7.85 -10.89
CA PRO A 121 -10.02 7.50 -10.14
C PRO A 121 -10.01 8.10 -8.73
N GLN A 122 -10.66 9.26 -8.51
CA GLN A 122 -10.72 9.90 -7.21
C GLN A 122 -11.45 9.03 -6.16
N SER A 123 -12.44 8.26 -6.57
CA SER A 123 -13.15 7.32 -5.67
C SER A 123 -12.24 6.20 -5.19
N LEU A 124 -11.36 5.68 -6.05
CA LEU A 124 -10.35 4.67 -5.73
C LEU A 124 -9.28 5.23 -4.79
N LEU A 125 -8.77 6.43 -5.10
CA LEU A 125 -7.79 7.13 -4.26
C LEU A 125 -8.35 7.44 -2.87
N ALA A 126 -9.61 7.87 -2.79
CA ALA A 126 -10.30 8.11 -1.52
C ALA A 126 -10.44 6.83 -0.68
N ALA A 127 -10.74 5.69 -1.30
CA ALA A 127 -10.84 4.40 -0.63
C ALA A 127 -9.50 3.97 -0.02
N VAL A 128 -8.39 4.15 -0.76
CA VAL A 128 -7.03 3.88 -0.28
C VAL A 128 -6.63 4.83 0.85
N THR A 129 -6.97 6.12 0.73
CA THR A 129 -6.70 7.13 1.76
C THR A 129 -7.47 6.82 3.04
N LYS A 130 -8.74 6.41 2.94
CA LYS A 130 -9.55 5.97 4.09
C LYS A 130 -8.97 4.72 4.77
N ALA A 131 -8.31 3.84 4.02
CA ALA A 131 -7.58 2.70 4.57
C ALA A 131 -6.24 3.07 5.24
N GLY A 132 -5.83 4.35 5.20
CA GLY A 132 -4.62 4.86 5.87
C GLY A 132 -3.37 4.91 5.00
N TYR A 133 -3.50 4.77 3.67
CA TYR A 133 -2.39 4.78 2.71
C TYR A 133 -2.51 5.96 1.75
N SER A 134 -1.41 6.32 1.08
CA SER A 134 -1.42 7.31 0.00
C SER A 134 -1.41 6.58 -1.34
N ALA A 135 -2.20 7.05 -2.31
CA ALA A 135 -2.21 6.48 -3.64
C ALA A 135 -2.21 7.57 -4.72
N SER A 136 -1.69 7.23 -5.88
CA SER A 136 -1.76 8.01 -7.11
C SER A 136 -2.00 7.09 -8.30
N VAL A 137 -2.61 7.61 -9.35
CA VAL A 137 -2.74 6.87 -10.61
C VAL A 137 -1.34 6.67 -11.19
N TRP A 138 -1.00 5.41 -11.50
CA TRP A 138 0.29 5.12 -12.09
C TRP A 138 0.30 5.49 -13.57
N GLN A 139 1.31 6.28 -13.97
CA GLN A 139 1.54 6.65 -15.36
C GLN A 139 2.90 6.10 -15.79
N ALA A 140 2.94 5.38 -16.91
CA ALA A 140 4.14 4.70 -17.40
C ALA A 140 5.30 5.65 -17.76
N GLU A 141 5.00 6.92 -18.05
CA GLU A 141 5.96 7.87 -18.63
C GLU A 141 6.72 8.76 -17.62
N GLN A 142 6.50 8.63 -16.32
CA GLN A 142 7.28 9.45 -15.38
C GLN A 142 8.59 8.76 -15.00
N PRO A 143 9.77 9.31 -15.37
CA PRO A 143 11.05 8.84 -14.84
C PRO A 143 11.09 9.13 -13.32
N GLN A 144 10.75 8.15 -12.52
CA GLN A 144 10.82 8.23 -11.05
C GLN A 144 12.26 8.13 -10.51
N THR A 145 13.26 8.37 -11.35
CA THR A 145 14.66 8.13 -11.03
C THR A 145 15.22 9.06 -9.96
N ASP A 146 14.89 10.35 -9.99
CA ASP A 146 15.50 11.33 -9.06
C ASP A 146 14.94 11.27 -7.63
N SER A 147 13.64 11.08 -7.47
CA SER A 147 13.00 10.99 -6.14
C SER A 147 13.37 9.69 -5.41
N GLN A 148 13.59 8.61 -6.14
CA GLN A 148 13.96 7.32 -5.57
C GLN A 148 15.43 7.26 -5.11
N HIS A 149 16.35 7.91 -5.82
CA HIS A 149 17.77 8.01 -5.41
C HIS A 149 17.94 8.86 -4.15
N THR A 150 17.26 10.00 -4.07
CA THR A 150 17.28 10.86 -2.88
C THR A 150 16.67 10.18 -1.66
N ARG A 151 15.62 9.37 -1.83
CA ARG A 151 15.00 8.61 -0.74
C ARG A 151 15.95 7.56 -0.16
N LEU A 152 16.68 6.79 -1.00
CA LEU A 152 17.68 5.81 -0.54
C LEU A 152 18.84 6.45 0.20
N HIS A 153 19.36 7.56 -0.34
CA HIS A 153 20.44 8.29 0.33
C HIS A 153 20.03 8.71 1.73
N ARG A 154 18.82 9.26 1.85
CA ARG A 154 18.26 9.66 3.14
C ARG A 154 18.05 8.47 4.09
N GLU A 155 17.53 7.34 3.61
CA GLU A 155 17.36 6.12 4.40
C GLU A 155 18.70 5.55 4.88
N ARG A 156 19.71 5.52 4.00
CA ARG A 156 21.07 5.09 4.33
C ARG A 156 21.69 5.95 5.42
N TRP A 157 21.61 7.28 5.31
CA TRP A 157 22.17 8.18 6.30
C TRP A 157 21.43 8.12 7.63
N ALA A 158 20.09 7.99 7.62
CA ALA A 158 19.29 7.78 8.82
C ALA A 158 19.67 6.47 9.53
N LEU A 159 19.89 5.38 8.78
CA LEU A 159 20.35 4.11 9.31
C LEU A 159 21.73 4.23 9.93
N LEU A 160 22.71 4.81 9.22
CA LEU A 160 24.07 4.97 9.71
C LEU A 160 24.11 5.82 10.99
N ALA A 161 23.35 6.91 11.03
CA ALA A 161 23.24 7.75 12.22
C ALA A 161 22.57 7.02 13.40
N ALA A 162 21.50 6.25 13.15
CA ALA A 162 20.85 5.45 14.18
C ALA A 162 21.79 4.39 14.75
N ILE A 163 22.56 3.69 13.91
CA ILE A 163 23.56 2.71 14.33
C ILE A 163 24.69 3.41 15.11
N ALA A 164 25.21 4.54 14.65
CA ALA A 164 26.28 5.28 15.32
C ALA A 164 25.86 5.73 16.73
N LEU A 165 24.59 6.09 16.94
CA LEU A 165 24.05 6.45 18.26
C LEU A 165 23.71 5.24 19.13
N ALA A 166 23.26 4.12 18.53
CA ALA A 166 22.94 2.91 19.26
C ALA A 166 24.19 2.11 19.67
N LEU A 167 25.27 2.16 18.88
CA LEU A 167 26.49 1.39 19.10
C LEU A 167 27.12 1.64 20.49
N PRO A 168 27.31 2.90 20.95
CA PRO A 168 27.86 3.16 22.27
C PRO A 168 26.99 2.62 23.42
N LEU A 169 25.66 2.54 23.22
CA LEU A 169 24.73 2.00 24.21
C LEU A 169 24.87 0.48 24.37
N VAL A 170 25.19 -0.22 23.29
CA VAL A 170 25.30 -1.69 23.25
C VAL A 170 26.71 -2.15 23.62
N LEU A 171 27.73 -1.33 23.36
CA LEU A 171 29.12 -1.69 23.53
C LEU A 171 29.48 -2.19 24.94
N PRO A 172 29.01 -1.57 26.03
CA PRO A 172 29.23 -2.08 27.39
C PRO A 172 28.68 -3.48 27.59
N MET A 173 27.48 -3.78 27.08
CA MET A 173 26.85 -5.10 27.16
C MET A 173 27.66 -6.16 26.41
N LEU A 174 28.16 -5.83 25.22
CA LEU A 174 28.99 -6.75 24.40
C LEU A 174 30.39 -7.02 25.04
N LEU A 175 30.91 -6.06 25.79
CA LEU A 175 32.22 -6.19 26.45
C LEU A 175 32.13 -6.87 27.84
N GLN A 176 30.98 -7.01 28.43
CA GLN A 176 30.75 -7.64 29.71
C GLN A 176 31.30 -9.09 29.80
N PRO A 177 31.10 -9.97 28.75
CA PRO A 177 31.69 -11.33 28.78
C PRO A 177 33.21 -11.34 28.81
N PHE A 178 33.88 -10.25 28.42
CA PHE A 178 35.35 -10.10 28.44
C PHE A 178 35.87 -9.46 29.72
N GLY A 179 35.00 -9.34 30.76
CA GLY A 179 35.37 -8.81 32.05
C GLY A 179 35.42 -7.28 32.15
N VAL A 180 34.98 -6.58 31.14
CA VAL A 180 34.91 -5.11 31.13
C VAL A 180 33.55 -4.68 31.67
N HIS A 181 33.53 -4.24 32.95
CA HIS A 181 32.31 -3.71 33.58
C HIS A 181 32.29 -2.19 33.53
N TRP A 182 31.98 -1.66 32.35
CA TRP A 182 31.82 -0.23 32.14
C TRP A 182 30.38 0.05 31.74
N MET A 183 29.74 1.01 32.41
CA MET A 183 28.38 1.46 32.09
C MET A 183 28.39 2.95 31.83
N LEU A 184 27.66 3.34 30.78
CA LEU A 184 27.43 4.75 30.48
C LEU A 184 26.55 5.41 31.56
N PRO A 185 26.84 6.66 31.99
CA PRO A 185 25.93 7.40 32.87
C PRO A 185 24.53 7.49 32.27
N ALA A 186 23.49 7.42 33.12
CA ALA A 186 22.09 7.39 32.70
C ALA A 186 21.71 8.54 31.77
N TRP A 187 22.22 9.76 32.05
CA TRP A 187 21.96 10.92 31.21
C TRP A 187 22.57 10.82 29.78
N VAL A 188 23.73 10.14 29.65
CA VAL A 188 24.35 9.87 28.33
C VAL A 188 23.51 8.86 27.57
N GLN A 189 23.06 7.80 28.25
CA GLN A 189 22.17 6.80 27.61
C GLN A 189 20.88 7.48 27.12
N LEU A 190 20.25 8.33 27.93
CA LEU A 190 19.08 9.10 27.55
C LEU A 190 19.38 10.00 26.34
N ALA A 191 20.50 10.75 26.38
CA ALA A 191 20.85 11.68 25.31
C ALA A 191 21.09 10.97 23.97
N LEU A 192 21.63 9.75 23.98
CA LEU A 192 21.85 8.95 22.78
C LEU A 192 20.59 8.23 22.31
N ALA A 193 19.77 7.72 23.23
CA ALA A 193 18.56 7.00 22.88
C ALA A 193 17.43 7.91 22.38
N THR A 194 17.31 9.13 22.90
CA THR A 194 16.23 10.05 22.54
C THR A 194 16.18 10.39 21.05
N PRO A 195 17.28 10.76 20.38
CA PRO A 195 17.26 10.97 18.93
C PRO A 195 16.91 9.69 18.17
N VAL A 196 17.38 8.52 18.61
CA VAL A 196 17.04 7.25 17.98
C VAL A 196 15.55 6.98 18.09
N GLN A 197 14.96 7.19 19.26
CA GLN A 197 13.55 6.95 19.54
C GLN A 197 12.64 7.89 18.76
N PHE A 198 12.88 9.20 18.79
CA PHE A 198 11.93 10.21 18.32
C PHE A 198 12.27 10.82 16.96
N ILE A 199 13.53 10.82 16.51
CA ILE A 199 13.91 11.31 15.19
C ILE A 199 13.92 10.14 14.19
N PHE A 200 14.72 9.11 14.45
CA PHE A 200 14.82 7.98 13.53
C PHE A 200 13.64 7.02 13.63
N GLY A 201 13.03 6.91 14.83
CA GLY A 201 11.81 6.15 15.09
C GLY A 201 10.52 6.85 14.67
N ALA A 202 10.54 8.16 14.34
CA ALA A 202 9.34 8.96 14.01
C ALA A 202 8.43 8.31 12.96
N ARG A 203 9.04 7.66 11.95
CA ARG A 203 8.30 6.95 10.89
C ARG A 203 7.37 5.86 11.44
N PHE A 204 7.80 5.15 12.47
CA PHE A 204 7.02 4.08 13.09
C PHE A 204 5.82 4.66 13.84
N TYR A 205 5.99 5.77 14.54
CA TYR A 205 4.90 6.48 15.22
C TYR A 205 3.85 6.99 14.24
N VAL A 206 4.28 7.59 13.13
CA VAL A 206 3.35 8.09 12.09
C VAL A 206 2.58 6.93 11.45
N ALA A 207 3.25 5.82 11.12
CA ALA A 207 2.60 4.64 10.54
C ALA A 207 1.69 3.94 11.54
N ALA A 208 2.11 3.84 12.81
CA ALA A 208 1.31 3.30 13.91
C ALA A 208 0.03 4.12 14.13
N TRP A 209 0.14 5.44 14.16
CA TRP A 209 -1.00 6.35 14.32
C TRP A 209 -2.03 6.21 13.20
N LYS A 210 -1.57 6.15 11.95
CA LYS A 210 -2.43 5.91 10.79
C LYS A 210 -3.15 4.56 10.89
N ALA A 211 -2.44 3.51 11.27
CA ALA A 211 -3.02 2.18 11.44
C ALA A 211 -4.07 2.16 12.58
N LEU A 212 -3.76 2.78 13.70
CA LEU A 212 -4.65 2.86 14.87
C LEU A 212 -5.94 3.62 14.52
N ARG A 213 -5.84 4.74 13.83
CA ARG A 213 -7.01 5.50 13.34
C ARG A 213 -7.88 4.69 12.37
N ALA A 214 -7.28 3.79 11.62
CA ALA A 214 -7.98 2.89 10.71
C ALA A 214 -8.51 1.62 11.41
N GLY A 215 -8.45 1.55 12.77
CA GLY A 215 -8.90 0.40 13.55
C GLY A 215 -8.10 -0.87 13.30
N ALA A 216 -6.81 -0.76 12.97
CA ALA A 216 -6.00 -1.88 12.57
C ALA A 216 -4.61 -1.87 13.21
N GLY A 217 -4.03 -3.07 13.40
CA GLY A 217 -2.64 -3.26 13.79
C GLY A 217 -1.71 -3.40 12.59
N ASN A 218 -0.48 -2.95 12.73
CA ASN A 218 0.61 -3.22 11.81
C ASN A 218 1.92 -3.45 12.59
N MET A 219 2.97 -3.88 11.90
CA MET A 219 4.29 -4.09 12.50
C MET A 219 4.83 -2.80 13.14
N ASP A 220 4.61 -1.65 12.51
CA ASP A 220 5.10 -0.36 13.00
C ASP A 220 4.46 0.03 14.34
N LEU A 221 3.19 -0.35 14.58
CA LEU A 221 2.51 -0.16 15.85
C LEU A 221 3.16 -0.98 16.97
N LEU A 222 3.51 -2.24 16.69
CA LEU A 222 4.21 -3.10 17.68
C LEU A 222 5.59 -2.55 18.01
N VAL A 223 6.35 -2.09 17.02
CA VAL A 223 7.66 -1.45 17.21
C VAL A 223 7.50 -0.18 18.04
N ALA A 224 6.56 0.70 17.68
CA ALA A 224 6.33 1.96 18.41
C ALA A 224 5.93 1.70 19.87
N LEU A 225 5.01 0.76 20.13
CA LEU A 225 4.59 0.41 21.50
C LEU A 225 5.72 -0.23 22.29
N GLY A 226 6.41 -1.23 21.75
CA GLY A 226 7.47 -1.95 22.45
C GLY A 226 8.66 -1.06 22.80
N THR A 227 9.12 -0.23 21.84
CA THR A 227 10.23 0.69 22.09
C THR A 227 9.84 1.83 23.03
N SER A 228 8.59 2.33 22.96
CA SER A 228 8.09 3.33 23.91
C SER A 228 7.97 2.78 25.32
N ALA A 229 7.55 1.53 25.47
CA ALA A 229 7.46 0.88 26.76
C ALA A 229 8.86 0.73 27.42
N GLY A 230 9.86 0.25 26.64
CA GLY A 230 11.24 0.15 27.13
C GLY A 230 11.86 1.50 27.49
N TYR A 231 11.64 2.50 26.63
CA TYR A 231 12.10 3.87 26.87
C TYR A 231 11.43 4.51 28.10
N GLY A 232 10.10 4.38 28.21
CA GLY A 232 9.32 4.91 29.33
C GLY A 232 9.65 4.23 30.65
N LEU A 233 9.86 2.90 30.64
CA LEU A 233 10.31 2.15 31.82
C LEU A 233 11.68 2.65 32.30
N SER A 234 12.62 2.87 31.38
CA SER A 234 13.94 3.40 31.71
C SER A 234 13.87 4.80 32.32
N LEU A 235 12.99 5.67 31.83
CA LEU A 235 12.76 7.00 32.44
C LEU A 235 12.18 6.87 33.86
N TYR A 236 11.22 5.96 34.04
CA TYR A 236 10.61 5.72 35.33
C TYR A 236 11.63 5.19 36.34
N GLU A 237 12.40 4.15 35.98
CA GLU A 237 13.46 3.58 36.83
C GLU A 237 14.52 4.61 37.20
N TRP A 238 14.94 5.45 36.23
CA TRP A 238 15.89 6.52 36.49
C TRP A 238 15.34 7.58 37.45
N ALA A 239 14.09 8.00 37.25
CA ALA A 239 13.44 9.01 38.09
C ALA A 239 13.22 8.52 39.55
N THR A 240 12.99 7.20 39.72
CA THR A 240 12.70 6.59 41.05
C THR A 240 13.91 5.95 41.72
N ALA A 241 15.08 5.99 41.08
CA ALA A 241 16.29 5.27 41.55
C ALA A 241 16.80 5.68 42.94
N ALA A 242 16.45 6.89 43.42
CA ALA A 242 16.77 7.36 44.78
C ALA A 242 18.21 7.00 45.26
N GLY A 243 19.21 7.14 44.37
CA GLY A 243 20.62 6.83 44.69
C GLY A 243 21.03 5.36 44.45
N ARG A 244 20.13 4.49 43.98
CA ARG A 244 20.47 3.13 43.53
C ARG A 244 20.89 3.16 42.05
N MET A 245 21.66 2.16 41.59
CA MET A 245 21.92 2.01 40.15
C MET A 245 20.67 1.46 39.47
N PRO A 246 19.98 2.25 38.60
CA PRO A 246 18.78 1.77 37.91
C PRO A 246 19.15 0.80 36.80
N HIS A 247 18.30 -0.21 36.56
CA HIS A 247 18.38 -1.02 35.35
C HIS A 247 17.70 -0.27 34.21
N LEU A 248 18.49 0.26 33.30
CA LEU A 248 18.00 1.03 32.15
C LEU A 248 17.92 0.13 30.91
N TYR A 249 16.91 0.34 30.11
CA TYR A 249 16.61 -0.40 28.87
C TYR A 249 16.66 0.50 27.63
N PHE A 250 17.38 1.64 27.72
CA PHE A 250 17.52 2.56 26.59
C PHE A 250 18.22 1.92 25.41
N GLU A 251 19.22 1.06 25.66
CA GLU A 251 19.93 0.29 24.65
C GLU A 251 18.98 -0.64 23.87
N ALA A 252 18.08 -1.34 24.59
CA ALA A 252 17.14 -2.25 23.94
C ALA A 252 16.22 -1.52 22.97
N SER A 253 15.66 -0.37 23.40
CA SER A 253 14.81 0.46 22.53
C SER A 253 15.55 0.98 21.30
N ALA A 254 16.78 1.47 21.48
CA ALA A 254 17.62 1.98 20.39
C ALA A 254 18.03 0.88 19.40
N VAL A 255 18.39 -0.29 19.90
CA VAL A 255 18.78 -1.45 19.09
C VAL A 255 17.60 -1.94 18.24
N VAL A 256 16.42 -2.09 18.84
CA VAL A 256 15.22 -2.51 18.09
C VAL A 256 14.94 -1.56 16.94
N ILE A 257 14.97 -0.25 17.17
CA ILE A 257 14.77 0.75 16.10
C ILE A 257 15.86 0.62 15.03
N ALA A 258 17.13 0.54 15.41
CA ALA A 258 18.24 0.41 14.46
C ALA A 258 18.12 -0.86 13.60
N LEU A 259 17.79 -2.01 14.22
CA LEU A 259 17.60 -3.29 13.51
C LEU A 259 16.39 -3.25 12.58
N VAL A 260 15.27 -2.64 12.99
CA VAL A 260 14.10 -2.51 12.12
C VAL A 260 14.40 -1.58 10.95
N LEU A 261 15.14 -0.48 11.17
CA LEU A 261 15.61 0.40 10.10
C LEU A 261 16.53 -0.32 9.12
N LEU A 262 17.45 -1.16 9.64
CA LEU A 262 18.32 -2.00 8.82
C LEU A 262 17.49 -2.97 7.97
N GLY A 263 16.53 -3.67 8.57
CA GLY A 263 15.62 -4.56 7.87
C GLY A 263 14.88 -3.85 6.73
N LYS A 264 14.33 -2.66 7.00
CA LYS A 264 13.66 -1.83 5.99
C LYS A 264 14.58 -1.36 4.87
N TYR A 265 15.82 -0.99 5.19
CA TYR A 265 16.82 -0.63 4.19
C TYR A 265 17.17 -1.81 3.29
N LEU A 266 17.41 -3.00 3.87
CA LEU A 266 17.70 -4.22 3.10
C LEU A 266 16.52 -4.64 2.22
N GLU A 267 15.29 -4.56 2.74
CA GLU A 267 14.05 -4.79 1.98
C GLU A 267 13.95 -3.83 0.80
N SER A 268 14.10 -2.53 1.02
CA SER A 268 14.09 -1.48 -0.02
C SER A 268 15.14 -1.75 -1.10
N ARG A 269 16.35 -2.14 -0.69
CA ARG A 269 17.45 -2.47 -1.60
C ARG A 269 17.13 -3.71 -2.44
N ALA A 270 16.65 -4.78 -1.82
CA ALA A 270 16.28 -6.03 -2.52
C ALA A 270 15.16 -5.79 -3.55
N LYS A 271 14.09 -5.08 -3.17
CA LYS A 271 13.00 -4.71 -4.08
C LYS A 271 13.50 -3.98 -5.32
N ARG A 272 14.44 -3.06 -5.17
CA ARG A 272 15.00 -2.31 -6.31
C ARG A 272 15.85 -3.16 -7.23
N GLN A 273 16.67 -4.06 -6.67
CA GLN A 273 17.46 -4.98 -7.48
C GLN A 273 16.56 -5.84 -8.36
N THR A 274 15.47 -6.36 -7.79
CA THR A 274 14.48 -7.14 -8.54
C THR A 274 13.78 -6.29 -9.61
N ALA A 275 13.32 -5.09 -9.26
CA ALA A 275 12.65 -4.19 -10.20
C ALA A 275 13.58 -3.73 -11.34
N SER A 276 14.88 -3.54 -11.07
CA SER A 276 15.85 -3.18 -12.12
C SER A 276 16.14 -4.33 -13.08
N ALA A 277 16.18 -5.57 -12.59
CA ALA A 277 16.33 -6.77 -13.42
C ALA A 277 15.12 -6.96 -14.35
N ILE A 278 13.89 -6.78 -13.84
CA ILE A 278 12.67 -6.87 -14.64
C ILE A 278 12.67 -5.78 -15.73
N ARG A 279 13.00 -4.54 -15.40
CA ARG A 279 13.09 -3.45 -16.38
C ARG A 279 14.16 -3.69 -17.45
N ALA A 280 15.29 -4.30 -17.08
CA ALA A 280 16.31 -4.68 -18.06
C ALA A 280 15.81 -5.72 -19.05
N LEU A 281 14.94 -6.64 -18.62
CA LEU A 281 14.28 -7.62 -19.49
C LEU A 281 13.18 -6.95 -20.34
N GLU A 282 12.41 -6.04 -19.80
CA GLU A 282 11.40 -5.26 -20.54
C GLU A 282 12.04 -4.41 -21.64
N ALA A 283 13.22 -3.83 -21.38
CA ALA A 283 13.97 -3.05 -22.37
C ALA A 283 14.46 -3.88 -23.58
N LEU A 284 14.50 -5.21 -23.45
CA LEU A 284 14.81 -6.12 -24.56
C LEU A 284 13.57 -6.40 -25.44
N ARG A 285 12.38 -6.02 -24.99
CA ARG A 285 11.16 -6.16 -25.78
C ARG A 285 11.13 -5.08 -26.87
N PRO A 286 11.04 -5.42 -28.16
CA PRO A 286 10.98 -4.42 -29.21
C PRO A 286 9.72 -3.55 -29.05
N GLU A 287 9.90 -2.23 -29.04
CA GLU A 287 8.79 -1.26 -28.95
C GLU A 287 7.95 -1.18 -30.23
N ARG A 288 8.50 -1.70 -31.33
CA ARG A 288 7.85 -1.71 -32.64
C ARG A 288 7.82 -3.13 -33.19
N ALA A 289 6.63 -3.56 -33.60
CA ALA A 289 6.46 -4.77 -34.41
C ALA A 289 6.40 -4.35 -35.89
N VAL A 290 7.26 -4.94 -36.70
CA VAL A 290 7.20 -4.78 -38.16
C VAL A 290 6.23 -5.83 -38.68
N GLN A 291 5.13 -5.36 -39.28
CA GLN A 291 4.17 -6.26 -39.92
C GLN A 291 4.65 -6.53 -41.35
N VAL A 292 4.80 -7.81 -41.68
CA VAL A 292 5.12 -8.24 -43.03
C VAL A 292 3.81 -8.58 -43.74
N ILE A 293 3.42 -7.76 -44.74
CA ILE A 293 2.27 -8.02 -45.61
C ILE A 293 2.79 -8.22 -47.02
N ASP A 294 2.47 -9.36 -47.64
CA ASP A 294 2.91 -9.73 -49.00
C ASP A 294 4.43 -9.66 -49.19
N GLY A 295 5.22 -10.02 -48.18
CA GLY A 295 6.69 -10.01 -48.23
C GLY A 295 7.32 -8.63 -48.14
N ARG A 296 6.55 -7.58 -47.82
CA ARG A 296 7.06 -6.22 -47.58
C ARG A 296 6.85 -5.82 -46.13
N GLU A 297 7.89 -5.26 -45.54
CA GLU A 297 7.86 -4.67 -44.20
C GLU A 297 7.07 -3.35 -44.26
N GLN A 298 6.07 -3.21 -43.36
CA GLN A 298 5.34 -1.98 -43.09
C GLN A 298 5.37 -1.62 -41.62
#